data_179a3976f9b0cc1eac5a1a0fdfa0b7f5
#
_entry.id   179a3976f9b0cc1eac5a1a0fdfa0b7f5
#
_cell.length_a   1.000
_cell.length_b   1.000
_cell.length_c   1.000
_cell.angle_alpha   90.00
_cell.angle_beta   90.00
_cell.angle_gamma   90.00
#
_symmetry.space_group_name_H-M   'P 1'
#
loop_
_entity.id
_entity.type
_entity.pdbx_description
1 polymer ?
#
loop_
_entity_poly.entity_id
_entity_poly.type
_entity_poly.pdbx_seq_one_letter_code
_entity_poly.pdbx_strand_id
1 'polypeptide(L)'
;MTATVKYKINREKLEKAAYILRTVAHPTRLAIVDLLNQNARLSVNEIGEILEVEQSLLSHHLTTMKLKGVLRSEKEGQSVFYSLKEKDIPKLIECIENCDCNM
;
A
#
# COMPACT_ATOMS: atom_id res chain seq x y z
N MET A 1 21.36 -20.45 -28.22
CA MET A 1 19.98 -20.75 -27.92
C MET A 1 19.13 -19.50 -28.02
N THR A 2 18.06 -19.63 -28.69
CA THR A 2 17.18 -18.49 -28.85
C THR A 2 15.96 -18.65 -27.96
N ALA A 3 15.78 -17.71 -27.11
CA ALA A 3 14.59 -17.71 -26.27
C ALA A 3 13.40 -17.27 -27.11
N THR A 4 12.51 -18.19 -27.36
CA THR A 4 11.28 -17.87 -28.08
C THR A 4 10.18 -17.48 -27.16
N VAL A 5 10.34 -17.75 -25.86
CA VAL A 5 9.35 -17.41 -24.85
C VAL A 5 9.72 -16.06 -24.22
N LYS A 6 8.79 -15.15 -24.25
CA LYS A 6 8.96 -13.84 -23.65
C LYS A 6 7.89 -13.63 -22.60
N TYR A 7 8.27 -12.97 -21.51
CA TYR A 7 7.28 -12.61 -20.53
C TYR A 7 6.43 -11.45 -21.07
N LYS A 8 5.19 -11.36 -20.60
CA LYS A 8 4.20 -10.42 -21.13
C LYS A 8 4.38 -9.01 -20.64
N ILE A 9 4.91 -8.84 -19.45
CA ILE A 9 4.99 -7.53 -18.81
C ILE A 9 6.34 -6.93 -19.14
N ASN A 10 6.36 -5.66 -19.57
CA ASN A 10 7.62 -5.02 -19.88
C ASN A 10 8.44 -4.77 -18.62
N ARG A 11 9.73 -4.53 -18.80
CA ARG A 11 10.65 -4.42 -17.68
C ARG A 11 10.32 -3.26 -16.76
N GLU A 12 9.91 -2.12 -17.30
CA GLU A 12 9.55 -0.97 -16.48
C GLU A 12 8.40 -1.29 -15.53
N LYS A 13 7.40 -1.98 -16.04
CA LYS A 13 6.25 -2.37 -15.21
C LYS A 13 6.65 -3.36 -14.15
N LEU A 14 7.53 -4.29 -14.49
CA LEU A 14 8.02 -5.26 -13.51
C LEU A 14 8.80 -4.58 -12.40
N GLU A 15 9.64 -3.63 -12.74
CA GLU A 15 10.42 -2.91 -11.75
C GLU A 15 9.52 -2.07 -10.84
N LYS A 16 8.54 -1.41 -11.42
CA LYS A 16 7.59 -0.62 -10.64
C LYS A 16 6.77 -1.52 -9.72
N ALA A 17 6.27 -2.63 -10.23
CA ALA A 17 5.49 -3.56 -9.44
C ALA A 17 6.32 -4.12 -8.28
N ALA A 18 7.56 -4.49 -8.55
CA ALA A 18 8.45 -5.00 -7.52
C ALA A 18 8.71 -3.95 -6.45
N TYR A 19 8.88 -2.71 -6.86
CA TYR A 19 9.10 -1.60 -5.94
C TYR A 19 7.90 -1.41 -4.99
N ILE A 20 6.70 -1.39 -5.57
CA ILE A 20 5.47 -1.23 -4.79
C ILE A 20 5.29 -2.41 -3.85
N LEU A 21 5.46 -3.62 -4.37
CA LEU A 21 5.30 -4.82 -3.55
C LEU A 21 6.27 -4.86 -2.38
N ARG A 22 7.52 -4.46 -2.61
CA ARG A 22 8.50 -4.39 -1.52
C ARG A 22 8.09 -3.35 -0.48
N THR A 23 7.53 -2.24 -0.94
CA THR A 23 7.12 -1.19 -0.02
C THR A 23 5.98 -1.64 0.88
N VAL A 24 5.02 -2.39 0.36
CA VAL A 24 3.86 -2.81 1.13
C VAL A 24 4.00 -4.21 1.74
N ALA A 25 5.16 -4.85 1.57
CA ALA A 25 5.40 -6.20 2.08
C ALA A 25 5.65 -6.18 3.58
N HIS A 26 4.63 -5.82 4.34
CA HIS A 26 4.66 -5.73 5.79
C HIS A 26 3.21 -5.77 6.26
N PRO A 27 2.88 -6.59 7.28
CA PRO A 27 1.48 -6.73 7.69
C PRO A 27 0.79 -5.40 8.00
N THR A 28 1.47 -4.52 8.73
CA THR A 28 0.89 -3.22 9.07
C THR A 28 0.64 -2.38 7.83
N ARG A 29 1.56 -2.39 6.89
CA ARG A 29 1.42 -1.60 5.66
C ARG A 29 0.30 -2.16 4.78
N LEU A 30 0.17 -3.48 4.71
CA LEU A 30 -0.94 -4.09 3.99
C LEU A 30 -2.27 -3.75 4.65
N ALA A 31 -2.31 -3.72 5.97
CA ALA A 31 -3.53 -3.31 6.69
C ALA A 31 -3.90 -1.87 6.40
N ILE A 32 -2.90 -0.99 6.31
CA ILE A 32 -3.15 0.41 5.95
C ILE A 32 -3.74 0.51 4.55
N VAL A 33 -3.19 -0.25 3.61
CA VAL A 33 -3.72 -0.27 2.24
C VAL A 33 -5.17 -0.76 2.24
N ASP A 34 -5.44 -1.81 2.99
CA ASP A 34 -6.80 -2.35 3.09
C ASP A 34 -7.78 -1.31 3.63
N LEU A 35 -7.39 -0.61 4.70
CA LEU A 35 -8.23 0.44 5.27
C LEU A 35 -8.50 1.56 4.28
N LEU A 36 -7.48 1.98 3.56
CA LEU A 36 -7.61 3.08 2.60
C LEU A 36 -8.25 2.64 1.30
N ASN A 37 -8.36 1.34 1.08
CA ASN A 37 -9.15 0.82 -0.02
C ASN A 37 -10.64 0.90 0.31
N GLN A 38 -10.99 0.76 1.59
CA GLN A 38 -12.38 0.82 2.03
C GLN A 38 -12.86 2.23 2.33
N ASN A 39 -11.94 3.13 2.61
CA ASN A 39 -12.25 4.52 2.99
C ASN A 39 -11.46 5.46 2.11
N ALA A 40 -12.13 6.45 1.54
CA ALA A 40 -11.49 7.38 0.61
C ALA A 40 -10.25 8.04 1.23
N ARG A 41 -10.32 8.34 2.52
CA ARG A 41 -9.18 8.87 3.26
C ARG A 41 -9.42 8.69 4.74
N LEU A 42 -8.33 8.60 5.50
CA LEU A 42 -8.40 8.50 6.95
C LEU A 42 -7.28 9.35 7.54
N SER A 43 -7.55 9.90 8.72
CA SER A 43 -6.53 10.65 9.42
C SER A 43 -5.55 9.69 10.10
N VAL A 44 -4.37 10.19 10.45
CA VAL A 44 -3.38 9.40 11.18
C VAL A 44 -3.97 8.85 12.47
N ASN A 45 -4.75 9.68 13.20
CA ASN A 45 -5.35 9.25 14.45
C ASN A 45 -6.36 8.13 14.23
N GLU A 46 -7.18 8.24 13.18
CA GLU A 46 -8.15 7.19 12.86
C GLU A 46 -7.47 5.87 12.54
N ILE A 47 -6.42 5.93 11.73
CA ILE A 47 -5.68 4.73 11.36
C ILE A 47 -5.05 4.11 12.61
N GLY A 48 -4.46 4.94 13.46
CA GLY A 48 -3.82 4.46 14.68
C GLY A 48 -4.79 3.78 15.62
N GLU A 49 -5.99 4.32 15.76
CA GLU A 49 -7.01 3.73 16.62
C GLU A 49 -7.49 2.39 16.06
N ILE A 50 -7.72 2.34 14.76
CA ILE A 50 -8.23 1.11 14.14
C ILE A 50 -7.20 -0.01 14.21
N LEU A 51 -5.94 0.29 13.90
CA LEU A 51 -4.89 -0.72 13.86
C LEU A 51 -4.22 -0.96 15.20
N GLU A 52 -4.49 -0.10 16.18
CA GLU A 52 -3.88 -0.20 17.51
C GLU A 52 -2.36 -0.24 17.42
N VAL A 53 -1.81 0.61 16.59
CA VAL A 53 -0.36 0.72 16.39
C VAL A 53 0.14 1.98 17.06
N GLU A 54 1.28 1.87 17.71
CA GLU A 54 1.92 3.02 18.35
C GLU A 54 2.14 4.13 17.33
N GLN A 55 1.89 5.36 17.74
CA GLN A 55 1.87 6.49 16.82
C GLN A 55 3.20 6.73 16.11
N SER A 56 4.32 6.58 16.80
CA SER A 56 5.60 6.82 16.14
C SER A 56 5.91 5.77 15.10
N LEU A 57 5.56 4.52 15.36
CA LEU A 57 5.73 3.44 14.39
C LEU A 57 4.80 3.64 13.20
N LEU A 58 3.54 4.00 13.48
CA LEU A 58 2.57 4.27 12.43
C LEU A 58 3.04 5.41 11.53
N SER A 59 3.52 6.51 12.13
CA SER A 59 4.02 7.64 11.38
C SER A 59 5.18 7.26 10.49
N HIS A 60 6.06 6.39 10.97
CA HIS A 60 7.16 5.87 10.17
C HIS A 60 6.64 5.13 8.94
N HIS A 61 5.68 4.23 9.14
CA HIS A 61 5.10 3.48 8.02
C HIS A 61 4.42 4.41 7.01
N LEU A 62 3.60 5.32 7.51
CA LEU A 62 2.86 6.24 6.63
C LEU A 62 3.81 7.14 5.83
N THR A 63 4.83 7.67 6.50
CA THR A 63 5.81 8.53 5.83
C THR A 63 6.57 7.77 4.76
N THR A 64 7.00 6.54 5.08
CA THR A 64 7.72 5.70 4.12
C THR A 64 6.85 5.41 2.90
N MET A 65 5.60 5.01 3.13
CA MET A 65 4.68 4.69 2.03
C MET A 65 4.40 5.91 1.17
N LYS A 66 4.31 7.08 1.78
CA LYS A 66 4.13 8.32 1.04
C LYS A 66 5.36 8.64 0.19
N LEU A 67 6.54 8.55 0.77
CA LEU A 67 7.79 8.83 0.06
C LEU A 67 7.96 7.88 -1.12
N LYS A 68 7.49 6.66 -0.99
CA LYS A 68 7.62 5.66 -2.05
C LYS A 68 6.48 5.71 -3.06
N GLY A 69 5.57 6.66 -2.92
CA GLY A 69 4.53 6.87 -3.92
C GLY A 69 3.30 5.99 -3.79
N VAL A 70 3.16 5.27 -2.69
CA VAL A 70 1.99 4.43 -2.46
C VAL A 70 0.83 5.24 -1.91
N LEU A 71 1.13 6.19 -1.05
CA LEU A 71 0.12 7.04 -0.43
C LEU A 71 0.33 8.50 -0.77
N ARG A 72 -0.73 9.27 -0.62
CA ARG A 72 -0.65 10.73 -0.62
C ARG A 72 -1.24 11.23 0.68
N SER A 73 -0.86 12.43 1.07
CA SER A 73 -1.38 13.03 2.27
C SER A 73 -1.84 14.45 2.02
N GLU A 74 -2.82 14.87 2.82
CA GLU A 74 -3.33 16.23 2.83
C GLU A 74 -3.46 16.68 4.25
N LYS A 75 -3.05 17.91 4.52
CA LYS A 75 -3.21 18.49 5.84
C LYS A 75 -4.45 19.36 5.84
N GLU A 76 -5.34 19.11 6.80
CA GLU A 76 -6.52 19.95 7.02
C GLU A 76 -6.56 20.34 8.49
N GLY A 77 -6.37 21.62 8.75
CA GLY A 77 -6.24 22.09 10.10
C GLY A 77 -5.00 21.49 10.74
N GLN A 78 -5.19 20.80 11.84
CA GLN A 78 -4.10 20.11 12.54
C GLN A 78 -4.06 18.62 12.24
N SER A 79 -4.93 18.15 11.36
CA SER A 79 -5.01 16.73 11.02
C SER A 79 -4.36 16.47 9.70
N VAL A 80 -3.68 15.32 9.59
CA VAL A 80 -3.10 14.85 8.33
C VAL A 80 -3.92 13.65 7.89
N PHE A 81 -4.43 13.70 6.68
CA PHE A 81 -5.23 12.63 6.09
C PHE A 81 -4.43 11.91 5.03
N TYR A 82 -4.53 10.60 4.99
CA TYR A 82 -3.87 9.78 3.99
C TYR A 82 -4.88 9.11 3.10
N SER A 83 -4.48 8.91 1.84
CA SER A 83 -5.28 8.18 0.85
C SER A 83 -4.34 7.43 -0.08
N LEU A 84 -4.89 6.47 -0.81
CA LEU A 84 -4.10 5.70 -1.78
C LEU A 84 -3.78 6.56 -2.99
N LYS A 85 -2.52 6.58 -3.37
CA LYS A 85 -2.09 7.26 -4.58
C LYS A 85 -2.05 6.29 -5.75
N GLU A 86 -1.60 5.06 -5.50
CA GLU A 86 -1.47 4.05 -6.54
C GLU A 86 -2.82 3.35 -6.73
N LYS A 87 -3.39 3.47 -7.93
CA LYS A 87 -4.73 2.99 -8.20
C LYS A 87 -4.84 1.48 -8.37
N ASP A 88 -3.73 0.82 -8.63
CA ASP A 88 -3.75 -0.63 -8.86
C ASP A 88 -3.61 -1.44 -7.58
N ILE A 89 -3.25 -0.79 -6.48
CA ILE A 89 -3.07 -1.48 -5.20
C ILE A 89 -4.37 -2.11 -4.68
N PRO A 90 -5.53 -1.47 -4.83
CA PRO A 90 -6.79 -2.12 -4.42
C PRO A 90 -7.00 -3.49 -5.02
N LYS A 91 -6.55 -3.69 -6.26
CA LYS A 91 -6.69 -5.00 -6.91
C LYS A 91 -5.83 -6.05 -6.22
N LEU A 92 -4.68 -5.65 -5.69
CA LEU A 92 -3.82 -6.54 -4.93
C LEU A 92 -4.52 -7.01 -3.65
N ILE A 93 -5.16 -6.08 -2.94
CA ILE A 93 -5.89 -6.41 -1.71
C ILE A 93 -7.05 -7.35 -2.02
N GLU A 94 -7.77 -7.09 -3.09
CA GLU A 94 -8.87 -7.95 -3.51
C GLU A 94 -8.37 -9.36 -3.80
N CYS A 95 -7.20 -9.47 -4.44
CA CYS A 95 -6.59 -10.75 -4.72
C CYS A 95 -6.24 -11.50 -3.43
N ILE A 96 -5.71 -10.80 -2.45
CA ILE A 96 -5.37 -11.40 -1.16
C ILE A 96 -6.63 -11.89 -0.44
N GLU A 97 -7.67 -11.09 -0.45
CA GLU A 97 -8.93 -11.43 0.20
C GLU A 97 -9.54 -12.69 -0.39
N ASN A 98 -9.44 -12.85 -1.71
CA ASN A 98 -10.00 -13.99 -2.40
C ASN A 98 -9.03 -15.16 -2.53
N CYS A 99 -7.84 -15.03 -1.98
CA CYS A 99 -6.83 -16.07 -2.07
C CYS A 99 -7.16 -17.21 -1.12
N ASP A 100 -7.21 -18.41 -1.69
CA ASP A 100 -7.43 -19.62 -0.91
C ASP A 100 -6.10 -20.29 -0.60
N CYS A 101 -5.24 -19.53 0.06
CA CYS A 101 -3.91 -20.01 0.39
C CYS A 101 -3.92 -20.79 1.68
N ASN A 102 -3.82 -22.09 1.55
CA ASN A 102 -3.66 -22.98 2.69
C ASN A 102 -2.18 -23.19 2.94
N MET A 103 -1.66 -22.44 3.90
CA MET A 103 -0.26 -22.64 4.25
C MET A 103 -0.10 -23.12 5.66
#